data_6f0ede1177668c38bfe039fb69919661
#
_entry.id   6f0ede1177668c38bfe039fb69919661
#
_cell.length_a   1.000
_cell.length_b   1.000
_cell.length_c   1.000
_cell.angle_alpha   90.00
_cell.angle_beta   90.00
_cell.angle_gamma   90.00
#
_symmetry.space_group_name_H-M   'P 1'
#
loop_
_entity.id
_entity.type
_entity.pdbx_description
1 polymer ?
#
loop_
_entity_poly.entity_id
_entity_poly.type
_entity_poly.pdbx_seq_one_letter_code
_entity_poly.pdbx_strand_id
1 'polypeptide(L)'
;MAELKYLLDTNILIYLMDERPAALAARFAQCKKGEVALSAVTWAELCCGMDTHSDSGDMMALFRKLSPRDFGMDAALIFGRLSQQFPSRKSSFDRMIAAHALALGVTLVTNNTADFDIYRDAGLKLENWV
;
A
#
# COMPACT_ATOMS: atom_id res chain seq x y z
N MET A 1 3.85 20.48 -7.30
CA MET A 1 3.28 19.22 -6.84
C MET A 1 4.32 18.42 -6.09
N ALA A 2 3.93 17.79 -5.00
CA ALA A 2 4.85 16.97 -4.23
C ALA A 2 5.15 15.67 -4.98
N GLU A 3 6.38 15.21 -4.85
CA GLU A 3 6.82 13.94 -5.39
C GLU A 3 6.24 12.78 -4.57
N LEU A 4 5.81 11.71 -5.21
CA LEU A 4 5.30 10.53 -4.53
C LEU A 4 6.43 9.89 -3.72
N LYS A 5 6.16 9.61 -2.44
CA LYS A 5 7.15 9.03 -1.51
C LYS A 5 6.69 7.73 -0.87
N TYR A 6 5.37 7.56 -0.70
CA TYR A 6 4.82 6.47 0.10
C TYR A 6 3.66 5.80 -0.59
N LEU A 7 3.60 4.48 -0.49
CA LEU A 7 2.46 3.67 -0.87
C LEU A 7 1.93 3.01 0.40
N LEU A 8 0.63 3.13 0.67
CA LEU A 8 0.04 2.60 1.90
C LEU A 8 -0.50 1.19 1.67
N ASP A 9 -0.20 0.28 2.60
CA ASP A 9 -0.78 -1.05 2.64
C ASP A 9 -2.25 -1.00 3.08
N THR A 10 -2.99 -2.06 2.78
CA THR A 10 -4.42 -2.17 3.05
C THR A 10 -4.78 -1.92 4.51
N ASN A 11 -4.05 -2.53 5.45
CA ASN A 11 -4.33 -2.34 6.88
C ASN A 11 -4.14 -0.90 7.33
N ILE A 12 -3.17 -0.20 6.76
CA ILE A 12 -2.94 1.21 7.08
C ILE A 12 -4.16 2.05 6.70
N LEU A 13 -4.78 1.75 5.55
CA LEU A 13 -5.97 2.46 5.11
C LEU A 13 -7.15 2.22 6.04
N ILE A 14 -7.32 0.98 6.50
CA ILE A 14 -8.37 0.63 7.46
C ILE A 14 -8.17 1.41 8.76
N TYR A 15 -6.94 1.46 9.25
CA TYR A 15 -6.63 2.23 10.46
C TYR A 15 -6.90 3.73 10.27
N LEU A 16 -6.59 4.28 9.09
CA LEU A 16 -6.88 5.69 8.81
C LEU A 16 -8.38 5.96 8.80
N MET A 17 -9.19 5.05 8.27
CA MET A 17 -10.64 5.17 8.31
C MET A 17 -11.17 5.16 9.75
N ASP A 18 -10.56 4.36 10.61
CA ASP A 18 -10.93 4.26 12.03
C ASP A 18 -10.31 5.37 12.88
N GLU A 19 -9.46 6.19 12.29
CA GLU A 19 -8.71 7.26 12.97
C GLU A 19 -7.86 6.76 14.13
N ARG A 20 -7.35 5.53 14.03
CA ARG A 20 -6.49 4.88 15.05
C ARG A 20 -5.34 4.13 14.39
N PRO A 21 -4.18 4.06 15.06
CA PRO A 21 -3.82 4.82 16.27
C PRO A 21 -3.54 6.29 15.96
N ALA A 22 -3.54 7.12 16.98
CA ALA A 22 -3.31 8.57 16.84
C ALA A 22 -1.96 8.88 16.20
N ALA A 23 -0.93 8.07 16.48
CA ALA A 23 0.41 8.26 15.90
C ALA A 23 0.37 8.14 14.37
N LEU A 24 -0.40 7.20 13.83
CA LEU A 24 -0.57 7.04 12.40
C LEU A 24 -1.26 8.25 11.78
N ALA A 25 -2.35 8.70 12.39
CA ALA A 25 -3.08 9.87 11.90
C ALA A 25 -2.19 11.12 11.91
N ALA A 26 -1.39 11.30 12.96
CA ALA A 26 -0.47 12.43 13.07
C ALA A 26 0.61 12.37 11.98
N ARG A 27 1.17 11.19 11.74
CA ARG A 27 2.20 11.01 10.70
C ARG A 27 1.64 11.27 9.31
N PHE A 28 0.43 10.77 9.05
CA PHE A 28 -0.24 11.00 7.78
C PHE A 28 -0.53 12.49 7.56
N ALA A 29 -0.95 13.19 8.60
CA ALA A 29 -1.25 14.62 8.53
C ALA A 29 -0.02 15.47 8.18
N GLN A 30 1.19 14.97 8.44
CA GLN A 30 2.43 15.64 8.07
C GLN A 30 2.75 15.54 6.59
N CYS A 31 2.12 14.62 5.88
CA CYS A 31 2.38 14.42 4.46
C CYS A 31 1.62 15.44 3.61
N LYS A 32 2.26 15.89 2.54
CA LYS A 32 1.64 16.80 1.58
C LYS A 32 0.83 16.00 0.57
N LYS A 33 -0.19 16.64 0.02
CA LYS A 33 -0.96 16.03 -1.08
C LYS A 33 -0.02 15.64 -2.22
N GLY A 34 -0.14 14.40 -2.68
CA GLY A 34 0.72 13.86 -3.73
C GLY A 34 1.91 13.06 -3.24
N GLU A 35 2.26 13.16 -1.95
CA GLU A 35 3.35 12.36 -1.38
C GLU A 35 2.94 10.94 -1.06
N VAL A 36 1.65 10.69 -0.86
CA VAL A 36 1.11 9.41 -0.41
C VAL A 36 0.06 8.93 -1.41
N ALA A 37 0.14 7.67 -1.76
CA ALA A 37 -0.83 7.05 -2.66
C ALA A 37 -1.14 5.62 -2.20
N LEU A 38 -2.07 4.99 -2.89
CA LEU A 38 -2.37 3.57 -2.69
C LEU A 38 -2.40 2.88 -4.04
N SER A 39 -2.14 1.58 -4.02
CA SER A 39 -2.21 0.74 -5.22
C SER A 39 -3.66 0.41 -5.56
N ALA A 40 -3.96 0.29 -6.86
CA ALA A 40 -5.24 -0.27 -7.29
C ALA A 40 -5.47 -1.68 -6.72
N VAL A 41 -4.39 -2.42 -6.45
CA VAL A 41 -4.48 -3.74 -5.79
C VAL A 41 -5.05 -3.59 -4.37
N THR A 42 -4.53 -2.64 -3.62
CA THR A 42 -5.04 -2.31 -2.27
C THR A 42 -6.50 -1.88 -2.34
N TRP A 43 -6.83 -1.05 -3.32
CA TRP A 43 -8.21 -0.63 -3.53
C TRP A 43 -9.13 -1.83 -3.80
N ALA A 44 -8.66 -2.78 -4.63
CA ALA A 44 -9.42 -3.99 -4.91
C ALA A 44 -9.68 -4.82 -3.65
N GLU A 45 -8.70 -4.93 -2.76
CA GLU A 45 -8.87 -5.61 -1.47
C GLU A 45 -9.94 -4.92 -0.61
N LEU A 46 -9.90 -3.59 -0.54
CA LEU A 46 -10.90 -2.83 0.19
C LEU A 46 -12.30 -3.04 -0.42
N CYS A 47 -12.41 -3.06 -1.75
CA CYS A 47 -13.68 -3.30 -2.42
C CYS A 47 -14.27 -4.67 -2.08
N CYS A 48 -13.43 -5.69 -1.89
CA CYS A 48 -13.89 -7.01 -1.48
C CYS A 48 -14.56 -6.99 -0.10
N GLY A 49 -14.18 -6.05 0.75
CA GLY A 49 -14.75 -5.91 2.10
C GLY A 49 -15.92 -4.94 2.21
N MET A 50 -16.32 -4.29 1.12
CA MET A 50 -17.35 -3.24 1.18
C MET A 50 -18.69 -3.72 1.72
N ASP A 51 -19.07 -4.96 1.43
CA ASP A 51 -20.35 -5.51 1.92
C ASP A 51 -20.35 -5.76 3.42
N THR A 52 -19.20 -5.95 4.01
CA THR A 52 -19.06 -6.20 5.45
C THR A 52 -18.78 -4.92 6.23
N HIS A 53 -18.28 -3.89 5.55
CA HIS A 53 -18.02 -2.58 6.14
C HIS A 53 -19.02 -1.59 5.56
N SER A 54 -19.96 -1.18 6.37
CA SER A 54 -21.06 -0.30 5.94
C SER A 54 -20.59 1.14 5.65
N ASP A 55 -19.28 1.39 5.67
CA ASP A 55 -18.77 2.75 5.55
C ASP A 55 -18.08 3.01 4.22
N SER A 56 -18.87 2.91 3.14
CA SER A 56 -18.41 3.26 1.80
C SER A 56 -18.05 4.76 1.67
N GLY A 57 -18.59 5.61 2.56
CA GLY A 57 -18.30 7.04 2.57
C GLY A 57 -16.86 7.35 2.93
N ASP A 58 -16.32 6.68 3.94
CA ASP A 58 -14.93 6.84 4.36
C ASP A 58 -13.96 6.33 3.29
N MET A 59 -14.29 5.21 2.64
CA MET A 59 -13.50 4.69 1.52
C MET A 59 -13.45 5.70 0.38
N MET A 60 -14.57 6.30 0.02
CA MET A 60 -14.62 7.28 -1.05
C MET A 60 -13.85 8.55 -0.71
N ALA A 61 -13.85 8.95 0.56
CA ALA A 61 -13.05 10.10 1.01
C ALA A 61 -11.56 9.82 0.84
N LEU A 62 -11.11 8.62 1.21
CA LEU A 62 -9.72 8.20 1.00
C LEU A 62 -9.37 8.11 -0.47
N PHE A 63 -10.26 7.58 -1.30
CA PHE A 63 -10.08 7.50 -2.74
C PHE A 63 -9.77 8.88 -3.33
N ARG A 64 -10.57 9.89 -2.97
CA ARG A 64 -10.38 11.25 -3.46
C ARG A 64 -9.06 11.86 -2.98
N LYS A 65 -8.66 11.51 -1.75
CA LYS A 65 -7.45 12.05 -1.13
C LYS A 65 -6.18 11.43 -1.67
N LEU A 66 -6.20 10.14 -1.94
CA LEU A 66 -5.00 9.36 -2.24
C LEU A 66 -4.86 8.94 -3.69
N SER A 67 -5.93 9.03 -4.49
CA SER A 67 -5.94 8.69 -5.92
C SER A 67 -5.21 7.37 -6.20
N PRO A 68 -5.92 6.24 -6.26
CA PRO A 68 -5.28 4.95 -6.49
C PRO A 68 -4.43 4.96 -7.76
N ARG A 69 -3.26 4.34 -7.69
CA ARG A 69 -2.35 4.18 -8.83
C ARG A 69 -2.60 2.86 -9.51
N ASP A 70 -2.66 2.90 -10.84
CA ASP A 70 -2.84 1.71 -11.65
C ASP A 70 -1.66 0.77 -11.47
N PHE A 71 -1.95 -0.54 -11.37
CA PHE A 71 -0.93 -1.58 -11.36
C PHE A 71 -0.53 -1.83 -12.82
N GLY A 72 0.54 -1.16 -13.25
CA GLY A 72 0.95 -1.14 -14.65
C GLY A 72 1.85 -2.31 -15.05
N MET A 73 2.30 -2.28 -16.30
CA MET A 73 3.14 -3.35 -16.85
C MET A 73 4.49 -3.45 -16.15
N ASP A 74 5.05 -2.33 -15.71
CA ASP A 74 6.29 -2.32 -14.94
C ASP A 74 6.13 -3.05 -13.60
N ALA A 75 5.05 -2.81 -12.90
CA ALA A 75 4.73 -3.52 -11.65
C ALA A 75 4.50 -5.00 -11.91
N ALA A 76 3.81 -5.34 -12.99
CA ALA A 76 3.56 -6.73 -13.37
C ALA A 76 4.86 -7.48 -13.65
N LEU A 77 5.80 -6.84 -14.33
CA LEU A 77 7.12 -7.42 -14.61
C LEU A 77 7.90 -7.68 -13.32
N ILE A 78 7.89 -6.72 -12.41
CA ILE A 78 8.55 -6.87 -11.11
C ILE A 78 7.89 -7.98 -10.29
N PHE A 79 6.57 -8.08 -10.31
CA PHE A 79 5.85 -9.17 -9.66
C PHE A 79 6.36 -10.53 -10.15
N GLY A 80 6.52 -10.68 -11.46
CA GLY A 80 7.06 -11.91 -12.04
C GLY A 80 8.46 -12.22 -11.54
N ARG A 81 9.33 -11.20 -11.46
CA ARG A 81 10.70 -11.37 -10.93
C ARG A 81 10.70 -11.77 -9.47
N LEU A 82 9.86 -11.13 -8.66
CA LEU A 82 9.74 -11.49 -7.23
C LEU A 82 9.24 -12.92 -7.06
N SER A 83 8.32 -13.35 -7.91
CA SER A 83 7.79 -14.72 -7.88
C SER A 83 8.87 -15.75 -8.20
N GLN A 84 9.79 -15.43 -9.10
CA GLN A 84 10.91 -16.30 -9.44
C GLN A 84 11.99 -16.27 -8.35
N GLN A 85 12.26 -15.11 -7.80
CA GLN A 85 13.28 -14.92 -6.76
C GLN A 85 12.87 -15.53 -5.43
N PHE A 86 11.57 -15.52 -5.11
CA PHE A 86 11.03 -16.01 -3.84
C PHE A 86 9.96 -17.08 -4.07
N PRO A 87 10.31 -18.21 -4.73
CA PRO A 87 9.30 -19.20 -5.17
C PRO A 87 8.61 -19.92 -4.01
N SER A 88 9.23 -19.97 -2.83
CA SER A 88 8.65 -20.60 -1.66
C SER A 88 7.52 -19.77 -1.04
N ARG A 89 7.39 -18.51 -1.40
CA ARG A 89 6.32 -17.65 -0.93
C ARG A 89 5.09 -17.81 -1.81
N LYS A 90 3.94 -17.90 -1.17
CA LYS A 90 2.67 -17.92 -1.86
C LYS A 90 2.48 -16.61 -2.61
N SER A 91 2.07 -16.71 -3.87
CA SER A 91 1.66 -15.53 -4.62
C SER A 91 0.45 -14.90 -3.93
N SER A 92 0.52 -13.60 -3.64
CA SER A 92 -0.49 -12.93 -2.83
C SER A 92 -0.62 -11.47 -3.24
N PHE A 93 -1.66 -10.83 -2.74
CA PHE A 93 -1.80 -9.39 -2.88
C PHE A 93 -0.60 -8.65 -2.28
N ASP A 94 -0.01 -9.17 -1.20
CA ASP A 94 1.18 -8.57 -0.59
C ASP A 94 2.34 -8.49 -1.58
N ARG A 95 2.57 -9.56 -2.34
CA ARG A 95 3.62 -9.55 -3.38
C ARG A 95 3.31 -8.53 -4.46
N MET A 96 2.06 -8.40 -4.85
CA MET A 96 1.64 -7.40 -5.84
C MET A 96 1.87 -5.98 -5.31
N ILE A 97 1.53 -5.73 -4.06
CA ILE A 97 1.73 -4.42 -3.43
C ILE A 97 3.23 -4.11 -3.34
N ALA A 98 4.04 -5.10 -2.94
CA ALA A 98 5.50 -4.93 -2.90
C ALA A 98 6.07 -4.61 -4.29
N ALA A 99 5.62 -5.33 -5.30
CA ALA A 99 6.04 -5.09 -6.70
C ALA A 99 5.66 -3.68 -7.15
N HIS A 100 4.49 -3.22 -6.76
CA HIS A 100 4.03 -1.88 -7.13
C HIS A 100 4.87 -0.80 -6.47
N ALA A 101 5.18 -0.95 -5.18
CA ALA A 101 6.05 -0.01 -4.47
C ALA A 101 7.44 0.04 -5.11
N LEU A 102 7.99 -1.12 -5.49
CA LEU A 102 9.28 -1.19 -6.17
C LEU A 102 9.23 -0.49 -7.54
N ALA A 103 8.16 -0.71 -8.30
CA ALA A 103 7.99 -0.09 -9.61
C ALA A 103 7.89 1.43 -9.51
N LEU A 104 7.22 1.94 -8.48
CA LEU A 104 7.08 3.37 -8.23
C LEU A 104 8.32 3.98 -7.59
N GLY A 105 9.24 3.16 -7.07
CA GLY A 105 10.44 3.65 -6.39
C GLY A 105 10.15 4.31 -5.05
N VAL A 106 9.12 3.87 -4.34
CA VAL A 106 8.67 4.51 -3.11
C VAL A 106 8.74 3.55 -1.92
N THR A 107 8.57 4.10 -0.72
CA THR A 107 8.53 3.33 0.52
C THR A 107 7.12 2.78 0.73
N LEU A 108 7.02 1.50 1.07
CA LEU A 108 5.75 0.89 1.46
C LEU A 108 5.53 1.10 2.95
N VAL A 109 4.38 1.65 3.31
CA VAL A 109 3.98 1.86 4.70
C VAL A 109 3.04 0.74 5.09
N THR A 110 3.43 -0.05 6.10
CA THR A 110 2.68 -1.19 6.58
C THR A 110 2.95 -1.41 8.06
N ASN A 111 1.98 -1.93 8.80
CA ASN A 111 2.22 -2.42 10.16
C ASN A 111 2.55 -3.91 10.19
N ASN A 112 2.54 -4.55 9.02
CA ASN A 112 2.80 -5.98 8.87
C ASN A 112 4.16 -6.19 8.20
N THR A 113 5.21 -5.60 8.80
CA THR A 113 6.55 -5.62 8.22
C THR A 113 7.09 -7.02 8.04
N ALA A 114 6.70 -7.96 8.90
CA ALA A 114 7.18 -9.34 8.81
C ALA A 114 6.82 -10.00 7.47
N ASP A 115 5.63 -9.70 6.92
CA ASP A 115 5.18 -10.29 5.66
C ASP A 115 5.89 -9.69 4.45
N PHE A 116 6.46 -8.51 4.58
CA PHE A 116 7.15 -7.82 3.50
C PHE A 116 8.68 -7.85 3.62
N ASP A 117 9.20 -8.29 4.77
CA ASP A 117 10.63 -8.18 5.09
C ASP A 117 11.51 -8.91 4.08
N ILE A 118 11.03 -10.05 3.58
CA ILE A 118 11.73 -10.84 2.56
C ILE A 118 12.06 -10.02 1.31
N TYR A 119 11.21 -9.06 0.95
CA TYR A 119 11.38 -8.27 -0.27
C TYR A 119 12.40 -7.13 -0.10
N ARG A 120 12.93 -6.91 1.11
CA ARG A 120 14.04 -5.97 1.30
C ARG A 120 15.25 -6.37 0.48
N ASP A 121 15.45 -7.67 0.28
CA ASP A 121 16.56 -8.19 -0.56
C ASP A 121 16.39 -7.79 -2.03
N ALA A 122 15.19 -7.44 -2.44
CA ALA A 122 14.93 -6.95 -3.79
C ALA A 122 14.90 -5.40 -3.86
N GLY A 123 15.20 -4.73 -2.74
CA GLY A 123 15.27 -3.28 -2.69
C GLY A 123 14.05 -2.59 -2.10
N LEU A 124 13.06 -3.35 -1.59
CA LEU A 124 11.86 -2.76 -0.99
C LEU A 124 12.22 -2.00 0.29
N LYS A 125 11.74 -0.76 0.39
CA LYS A 125 11.84 0.06 1.59
C LYS A 125 10.53 -0.01 2.35
N LEU A 126 10.63 -0.21 3.67
CA LEU A 126 9.46 -0.34 4.54
C LEU A 126 9.51 0.68 5.65
N GLU A 127 8.34 1.22 6.01
CA GLU A 127 8.15 2.02 7.23
C GLU A 127 6.87 1.57 7.92
N ASN A 128 6.89 1.62 9.24
CA ASN A 128 5.70 1.38 10.06
C ASN A 128 5.36 2.69 10.78
N TRP A 129 4.16 3.20 10.53
CA TRP A 129 3.67 4.44 11.14
C TRP A 129 2.71 4.18 12.32
N VAL A 130 2.50 2.91 12.65
CA VAL A 130 1.60 2.50 13.73
C VAL A 130 2.32 2.42 15.06
#